data_4f487c76b33ffc311cb19584b3dda88e
#
_entry.id   4f487c76b33ffc311cb19584b3dda88e
#
_cell.length_a   1.000
_cell.length_b   1.000
_cell.length_c   1.000
_cell.angle_alpha   90.00
_cell.angle_beta   90.00
_cell.angle_gamma   90.00
#
_symmetry.space_group_name_H-M   'P 1'
#
loop_
_entity.id
_entity.type
_entity.pdbx_description
1 polymer ?
#
loop_
_entity_poly.entity_id
_entity_poly.type
_entity_poly.pdbx_seq_one_letter_code
_entity_poly.pdbx_strand_id
1 'polypeptide(L)'
;MAWPSSKPNTTTTDSAGDLISDARSDINLAISNVNDITDFIDTSSISNGDILVYNSSSGTLVRDTNNVVTDVANTFSKAQAFGLTTLTDDTTVAWDLSANQVAQVELGGNRTLGAPTNQVAGATYILIVSQDSVGSQTLSYHSTYKFPGGTDPTLTTTASSKDVLAFVSDGTSMYGNILLDVK
;
A
#
# COMPACT_ATOMS: atom_id res chain seq x y z
N MET A 1 4.54 -30.27 -3.23
CA MET A 1 5.56 -31.34 -3.40
C MET A 1 5.28 -32.42 -2.37
N ALA A 2 5.07 -33.67 -2.78
CA ALA A 2 4.89 -34.77 -1.83
C ALA A 2 6.27 -35.23 -1.33
N TRP A 3 6.42 -35.38 -0.03
CA TRP A 3 7.61 -36.02 0.53
C TRP A 3 7.78 -37.41 -0.13
N PRO A 4 9.02 -37.83 -0.44
CA PRO A 4 9.23 -39.14 -0.96
C PRO A 4 8.65 -40.17 0.04
N SER A 5 7.81 -41.03 -0.46
CA SER A 5 7.09 -42.05 0.33
C SER A 5 8.00 -43.13 0.88
N SER A 6 9.27 -43.15 0.50
CA SER A 6 10.27 -44.07 1.00
C SER A 6 11.23 -43.34 1.93
N LYS A 7 11.22 -43.72 3.22
CA LYS A 7 12.32 -43.38 4.11
C LYS A 7 13.62 -43.97 3.56
N PRO A 8 14.77 -43.26 3.72
CA PRO A 8 16.06 -43.92 3.50
C PRO A 8 16.05 -45.28 4.18
N ASN A 9 16.44 -46.32 3.46
CA ASN A 9 16.46 -47.64 4.03
C ASN A 9 17.56 -47.75 5.09
N THR A 10 17.18 -47.53 6.34
CA THR A 10 18.11 -47.57 7.48
C THR A 10 18.40 -49.02 7.92
N THR A 11 17.78 -50.04 7.30
CA THR A 11 17.93 -51.44 7.71
C THR A 11 19.04 -52.15 7.00
N THR A 12 19.69 -51.52 6.01
CA THR A 12 20.69 -52.20 5.17
C THR A 12 22.11 -51.71 5.39
N THR A 13 22.34 -50.68 6.18
CA THR A 13 23.67 -50.09 6.42
C THR A 13 24.59 -50.97 7.28
N ASP A 14 24.03 -51.99 7.95
CA ASP A 14 24.79 -52.93 8.81
C ASP A 14 24.80 -54.36 8.31
N SER A 15 24.25 -54.66 7.15
CA SER A 15 24.29 -56.03 6.60
C SER A 15 25.50 -56.19 5.68
N ALA A 16 26.13 -57.34 5.77
CA ALA A 16 27.34 -57.69 4.95
C ALA A 16 27.13 -57.68 3.43
N GLY A 17 25.98 -57.21 2.94
CA GLY A 17 25.63 -57.02 1.53
C GLY A 17 25.28 -55.61 1.14
N ASP A 18 25.43 -54.63 2.05
CA ASP A 18 25.17 -53.23 1.75
C ASP A 18 26.28 -52.65 0.87
N LEU A 19 25.93 -52.32 -0.33
CA LEU A 19 26.88 -51.73 -1.26
C LEU A 19 27.01 -50.21 -0.94
N ILE A 20 28.25 -49.73 -0.96
CA ILE A 20 28.53 -48.27 -0.85
C ILE A 20 27.69 -47.46 -1.85
N SER A 21 27.29 -48.06 -2.97
CA SER A 21 26.39 -47.51 -3.96
C SER A 21 25.01 -47.16 -3.42
N ASP A 22 24.45 -47.96 -2.52
CA ASP A 22 23.11 -47.78 -1.99
C ASP A 22 23.11 -46.65 -0.92
N ALA A 23 24.12 -46.65 -0.05
CA ALA A 23 24.30 -45.54 0.89
C ALA A 23 24.55 -44.23 0.16
N ARG A 24 25.27 -44.22 -0.94
CA ARG A 24 25.49 -43.02 -1.78
C ARG A 24 24.21 -42.56 -2.43
N SER A 25 23.35 -43.46 -2.87
CA SER A 25 22.03 -43.15 -3.45
C SER A 25 21.13 -42.46 -2.43
N ASP A 26 21.07 -42.99 -1.19
CA ASP A 26 20.28 -42.41 -0.11
C ASP A 26 20.78 -41.00 0.31
N ILE A 27 22.11 -40.82 0.37
CA ILE A 27 22.73 -39.52 0.65
C ILE A 27 22.42 -38.54 -0.49
N ASN A 28 22.53 -38.93 -1.74
CA ASN A 28 22.23 -38.08 -2.87
C ASN A 28 20.77 -37.66 -2.89
N LEU A 29 19.84 -38.56 -2.54
CA LEU A 29 18.42 -38.25 -2.43
C LEU A 29 18.15 -37.27 -1.29
N ALA A 30 18.80 -37.43 -0.14
CA ALA A 30 18.68 -36.53 0.98
C ALA A 30 19.20 -35.12 0.61
N ILE A 31 20.34 -35.03 -0.10
CA ILE A 31 20.90 -33.76 -0.58
C ILE A 31 19.98 -33.11 -1.59
N SER A 32 19.44 -33.86 -2.54
CA SER A 32 18.48 -33.37 -3.53
C SER A 32 17.24 -32.76 -2.86
N ASN A 33 16.67 -33.50 -1.89
CA ASN A 33 15.50 -32.97 -1.14
C ASN A 33 15.78 -31.69 -0.38
N VAL A 34 16.99 -31.53 0.18
CA VAL A 34 17.40 -30.28 0.84
C VAL A 34 17.56 -29.16 -0.17
N ASN A 35 18.16 -29.44 -1.33
CA ASN A 35 18.32 -28.47 -2.40
C ASN A 35 16.96 -28.03 -2.95
N ASP A 36 16.02 -28.97 -3.16
CA ASP A 36 14.66 -28.66 -3.61
C ASP A 36 13.93 -27.71 -2.64
N ILE A 37 14.14 -27.86 -1.33
CA ILE A 37 13.58 -26.95 -0.33
C ILE A 37 14.27 -25.60 -0.41
N THR A 38 15.59 -25.57 -0.56
CA THR A 38 16.37 -24.33 -0.66
C THR A 38 16.01 -23.58 -1.93
N ASP A 39 15.82 -24.28 -3.03
CA ASP A 39 15.40 -23.66 -4.31
C ASP A 39 13.97 -23.13 -4.27
N PHE A 40 13.11 -23.69 -3.39
CA PHE A 40 11.75 -23.20 -3.20
C PHE A 40 11.68 -21.94 -2.36
N ILE A 41 12.65 -21.69 -1.49
CA ILE A 41 12.73 -20.49 -0.65
C ILE A 41 13.86 -19.60 -1.14
N ASP A 42 13.53 -18.42 -1.67
CA ASP A 42 14.53 -17.42 -1.96
C ASP A 42 15.04 -16.80 -0.65
N THR A 43 16.19 -17.29 -0.18
CA THR A 43 16.81 -16.83 1.07
C THR A 43 17.71 -15.62 0.91
N SER A 44 17.90 -15.11 -0.31
CA SER A 44 18.89 -14.05 -0.60
C SER A 44 18.62 -12.73 0.13
N SER A 45 17.38 -12.50 0.53
CA SER A 45 16.96 -11.25 1.18
C SER A 45 16.08 -11.46 2.43
N ILE A 46 15.93 -12.70 2.92
CA ILE A 46 15.08 -13.00 4.09
C ILE A 46 15.80 -12.66 5.37
N SER A 47 15.12 -11.96 6.28
CA SER A 47 15.56 -11.62 7.63
C SER A 47 14.58 -12.16 8.68
N ASN A 48 15.02 -12.18 9.95
CA ASN A 48 14.14 -12.61 11.03
C ASN A 48 12.92 -11.67 11.16
N GLY A 49 11.74 -12.23 11.13
CA GLY A 49 10.47 -11.49 11.21
C GLY A 49 9.86 -11.14 9.84
N ASP A 50 10.48 -11.53 8.73
CA ASP A 50 9.90 -11.35 7.42
C ASP A 50 8.69 -12.26 7.19
N ILE A 51 7.70 -11.76 6.48
CA ILE A 51 6.57 -12.53 5.98
C ILE A 51 6.95 -13.07 4.61
N LEU A 52 6.74 -14.36 4.39
CA LEU A 52 6.99 -15.01 3.11
C LEU A 52 5.69 -15.16 2.34
N VAL A 53 5.69 -14.77 1.08
CA VAL A 53 4.59 -14.96 0.14
C VAL A 53 5.02 -15.82 -1.04
N TYR A 54 4.06 -16.56 -1.59
CA TYR A 54 4.32 -17.34 -2.80
C TYR A 54 4.30 -16.44 -4.03
N ASN A 55 5.44 -16.36 -4.70
CA ASN A 55 5.54 -15.67 -5.99
C ASN A 55 5.25 -16.66 -7.12
N SER A 56 4.07 -16.51 -7.75
CA SER A 56 3.63 -17.41 -8.82
C SER A 56 4.46 -17.29 -10.11
N SER A 57 5.18 -16.20 -10.31
CA SER A 57 6.03 -16.00 -11.49
C SER A 57 7.36 -16.73 -11.39
N SER A 58 7.96 -16.78 -10.19
CA SER A 58 9.21 -17.53 -9.92
C SER A 58 8.96 -18.95 -9.41
N GLY A 59 7.76 -19.24 -8.92
CA GLY A 59 7.41 -20.51 -8.28
C GLY A 59 8.03 -20.69 -6.88
N THR A 60 8.51 -19.61 -6.23
CA THR A 60 9.25 -19.66 -4.96
C THR A 60 8.55 -18.86 -3.87
N LEU A 61 8.91 -19.10 -2.60
CA LEU A 61 8.58 -18.23 -1.49
C LEU A 61 9.61 -17.11 -1.42
N VAL A 62 9.13 -15.87 -1.48
CA VAL A 62 9.94 -14.65 -1.41
C VAL A 62 9.51 -13.80 -0.22
N ARG A 63 10.39 -12.91 0.23
CA ARG A 63 10.03 -11.91 1.24
C ARG A 63 8.94 -10.99 0.70
N ASP A 64 7.86 -10.83 1.47
CA ASP A 64 6.88 -9.79 1.20
C ASP A 64 7.35 -8.45 1.75
N THR A 65 7.49 -7.47 0.88
CA THR A 65 7.88 -6.11 1.25
C THR A 65 6.69 -5.18 1.47
N ASN A 66 5.47 -5.64 1.20
CA ASN A 66 4.28 -4.78 1.16
C ASN A 66 3.10 -5.33 1.98
N ASN A 67 3.25 -6.47 2.66
CA ASN A 67 2.12 -7.11 3.31
C ASN A 67 1.84 -6.52 4.70
N VAL A 68 0.67 -5.90 4.83
CA VAL A 68 0.03 -5.63 6.11
C VAL A 68 -0.97 -6.75 6.35
N VAL A 69 -0.85 -7.46 7.47
CA VAL A 69 -1.84 -8.48 7.86
C VAL A 69 -3.18 -7.78 8.07
N THR A 70 -4.21 -8.15 7.29
CA THR A 70 -5.47 -7.39 7.20
C THR A 70 -6.58 -7.90 8.11
N ASP A 71 -6.42 -9.08 8.71
CA ASP A 71 -7.40 -9.75 9.56
C ASP A 71 -7.17 -9.59 11.08
N VAL A 72 -6.14 -8.82 11.46
CA VAL A 72 -5.81 -8.48 12.84
C VAL A 72 -5.53 -6.99 12.99
N ALA A 73 -5.66 -6.47 14.21
CA ALA A 73 -5.29 -5.09 14.51
C ALA A 73 -3.77 -4.90 14.35
N ASN A 74 -3.38 -3.93 13.53
CA ASN A 74 -1.97 -3.59 13.31
C ASN A 74 -1.59 -2.37 14.15
N THR A 75 -0.52 -2.47 14.93
CA THR A 75 0.05 -1.35 15.68
C THR A 75 1.37 -0.93 15.03
N PHE A 76 1.41 0.27 14.50
CA PHE A 76 2.62 0.85 13.93
C PHE A 76 3.38 1.63 15.00
N SER A 77 4.62 1.20 15.30
CA SER A 77 5.49 1.88 16.29
C SER A 77 6.25 3.08 15.69
N LYS A 78 6.13 3.31 14.39
CA LYS A 78 6.71 4.43 13.66
C LYS A 78 5.63 5.22 12.94
N ALA A 79 5.91 6.49 12.65
CA ALA A 79 5.02 7.31 11.84
C ALA A 79 4.79 6.67 10.47
N GLN A 80 3.52 6.66 10.04
CA GLN A 80 3.14 6.24 8.70
C GLN A 80 2.96 7.49 7.84
N ALA A 81 3.70 7.58 6.74
CA ALA A 81 3.62 8.68 5.81
C ALA A 81 2.89 8.23 4.53
N PHE A 82 1.92 9.02 4.11
CA PHE A 82 1.31 8.89 2.79
C PHE A 82 2.06 9.78 1.80
N GLY A 83 2.22 9.33 0.56
CA GLY A 83 2.78 10.15 -0.50
C GLY A 83 1.93 11.41 -0.73
N LEU A 84 2.58 12.57 -0.89
CA LEU A 84 1.90 13.80 -1.25
C LEU A 84 1.82 13.93 -2.77
N THR A 85 0.61 14.00 -3.33
CA THR A 85 0.38 14.20 -4.76
C THR A 85 0.04 15.66 -5.05
N THR A 86 0.68 16.24 -6.05
CA THR A 86 0.26 17.55 -6.57
C THR A 86 -0.77 17.33 -7.69
N LEU A 87 -1.98 17.84 -7.47
CA LEU A 87 -3.04 17.81 -8.48
C LEU A 87 -2.79 18.88 -9.54
N THR A 88 -3.23 18.60 -10.76
CA THR A 88 -3.16 19.58 -11.85
C THR A 88 -4.16 20.70 -11.60
N ASP A 89 -3.68 21.96 -11.68
CA ASP A 89 -4.51 23.17 -11.61
C ASP A 89 -5.24 23.36 -12.96
N ASP A 90 -6.41 22.76 -13.08
CA ASP A 90 -7.28 22.89 -14.24
C ASP A 90 -8.62 23.51 -13.83
N THR A 91 -9.43 23.96 -14.78
CA THR A 91 -10.78 24.50 -14.53
C THR A 91 -11.60 23.59 -13.62
N THR A 92 -11.48 22.27 -13.82
CA THR A 92 -11.98 21.24 -12.90
C THR A 92 -10.80 20.43 -12.40
N VAL A 93 -10.46 20.58 -11.13
CA VAL A 93 -9.39 19.83 -10.46
C VAL A 93 -9.88 18.40 -10.27
N ALA A 94 -9.21 17.44 -10.90
CA ALA A 94 -9.50 16.02 -10.75
C ALA A 94 -8.69 15.43 -9.60
N TRP A 95 -9.32 14.58 -8.77
CA TRP A 95 -8.67 13.88 -7.68
C TRP A 95 -8.98 12.38 -7.74
N ASP A 96 -7.96 11.61 -8.09
CA ASP A 96 -8.01 10.14 -8.01
C ASP A 96 -7.52 9.70 -6.63
N LEU A 97 -8.44 9.22 -5.82
CA LEU A 97 -8.19 8.85 -4.42
C LEU A 97 -7.45 7.51 -4.28
N SER A 98 -7.31 6.73 -5.37
CA SER A 98 -6.47 5.53 -5.39
C SER A 98 -4.98 5.85 -5.45
N ALA A 99 -4.62 7.03 -5.96
CA ALA A 99 -3.23 7.45 -6.08
C ALA A 99 -2.62 7.83 -4.73
N ASN A 100 -3.32 8.64 -3.95
CA ASN A 100 -2.86 9.08 -2.62
C ASN A 100 -3.99 9.59 -1.73
N GLN A 101 -3.84 9.39 -0.42
CA GLN A 101 -4.74 9.94 0.59
C GLN A 101 -4.47 11.42 0.91
N VAL A 102 -3.28 11.93 0.56
CA VAL A 102 -2.88 13.33 0.79
C VAL A 102 -2.52 13.96 -0.54
N ALA A 103 -3.18 15.06 -0.87
CA ALA A 103 -2.95 15.81 -2.10
C ALA A 103 -2.80 17.31 -1.81
N GLN A 104 -2.22 18.03 -2.76
CA GLN A 104 -2.15 19.49 -2.76
C GLN A 104 -2.46 20.05 -4.13
N VAL A 105 -2.94 21.29 -4.16
CA VAL A 105 -3.12 22.06 -5.39
C VAL A 105 -2.85 23.55 -5.11
N GLU A 106 -2.17 24.22 -6.00
CA GLU A 106 -2.07 25.69 -6.02
C GLU A 106 -3.03 26.23 -7.08
N LEU A 107 -3.92 27.13 -6.66
CA LEU A 107 -4.95 27.67 -7.54
C LEU A 107 -4.42 28.89 -8.29
N GLY A 108 -4.21 28.77 -9.59
CA GLY A 108 -3.93 29.90 -10.51
C GLY A 108 -5.19 30.53 -11.10
N GLY A 109 -6.36 30.22 -10.60
CA GLY A 109 -7.65 30.76 -11.02
C GLY A 109 -8.81 30.20 -10.21
N ASN A 110 -10.03 30.69 -10.49
CA ASN A 110 -11.22 30.09 -9.91
C ASN A 110 -11.41 28.68 -10.46
N ARG A 111 -11.58 27.68 -9.56
CA ARG A 111 -11.64 26.27 -9.90
C ARG A 111 -12.86 25.57 -9.31
N THR A 112 -13.13 24.39 -9.84
CA THR A 112 -14.09 23.44 -9.25
C THR A 112 -13.34 22.17 -8.87
N LEU A 113 -13.45 21.74 -7.61
CA LEU A 113 -13.02 20.40 -7.23
C LEU A 113 -14.05 19.40 -7.79
N GLY A 114 -13.64 18.63 -8.78
CA GLY A 114 -14.49 17.68 -9.50
C GLY A 114 -14.91 16.50 -8.64
N ALA A 115 -15.82 15.67 -9.15
CA ALA A 115 -16.18 14.43 -8.48
C ALA A 115 -14.90 13.58 -8.24
N PRO A 116 -14.65 13.15 -7.00
CA PRO A 116 -13.51 12.28 -6.74
C PRO A 116 -13.74 10.89 -7.36
N THR A 117 -12.67 10.24 -7.77
CA THR A 117 -12.72 8.86 -8.27
C THR A 117 -12.06 7.90 -7.29
N ASN A 118 -12.44 6.60 -7.34
CA ASN A 118 -11.86 5.52 -6.56
C ASN A 118 -11.90 5.75 -5.03
N GLN A 119 -12.96 6.37 -4.53
CA GLN A 119 -13.13 6.59 -3.10
C GLN A 119 -13.42 5.27 -2.36
N VAL A 120 -12.84 5.11 -1.19
CA VAL A 120 -12.97 3.92 -0.35
C VAL A 120 -13.75 4.28 0.92
N ALA A 121 -14.76 3.49 1.26
CA ALA A 121 -15.51 3.67 2.49
C ALA A 121 -14.62 3.52 3.74
N GLY A 122 -14.75 4.45 4.68
CA GLY A 122 -13.95 4.48 5.91
C GLY A 122 -12.57 5.12 5.76
N ALA A 123 -12.13 5.46 4.54
CA ALA A 123 -10.86 6.12 4.33
C ALA A 123 -10.94 7.62 4.63
N THR A 124 -9.79 8.18 5.07
CA THR A 124 -9.60 9.61 5.32
C THR A 124 -8.72 10.20 4.22
N TYR A 125 -9.07 11.40 3.75
CA TYR A 125 -8.36 12.11 2.69
C TYR A 125 -8.09 13.55 3.10
N ILE A 126 -6.92 14.08 2.70
CA ILE A 126 -6.49 15.45 3.01
C ILE A 126 -6.16 16.16 1.71
N LEU A 127 -6.70 17.37 1.54
CA LEU A 127 -6.35 18.25 0.43
C LEU A 127 -5.81 19.58 0.99
N ILE A 128 -4.59 19.92 0.62
CA ILE A 128 -3.98 21.22 0.89
C ILE A 128 -4.22 22.09 -0.33
N VAL A 129 -4.90 23.20 -0.14
CA VAL A 129 -5.18 24.19 -1.19
C VAL A 129 -4.38 25.45 -0.92
N SER A 130 -3.59 25.87 -1.89
CA SER A 130 -2.80 27.10 -1.81
C SER A 130 -3.34 28.14 -2.78
N GLN A 131 -3.33 29.40 -2.38
CA GLN A 131 -3.48 30.52 -3.31
C GLN A 131 -2.16 30.76 -4.04
N ASP A 132 -2.22 31.19 -5.28
CA ASP A 132 -1.06 31.70 -6.01
C ASP A 132 -0.52 33.03 -5.41
N SER A 133 0.48 33.62 -6.04
CA SER A 133 1.06 34.89 -5.62
C SER A 133 0.14 36.12 -5.77
N VAL A 134 -0.99 35.96 -6.48
CA VAL A 134 -2.01 37.01 -6.69
C VAL A 134 -3.12 36.89 -5.65
N GLY A 135 -3.53 35.64 -5.33
CA GLY A 135 -4.65 35.38 -4.42
C GLY A 135 -6.03 35.61 -5.06
N SER A 136 -7.04 35.62 -4.22
CA SER A 136 -8.43 35.87 -4.59
C SER A 136 -9.08 34.75 -5.43
N GLN A 137 -8.44 33.58 -5.53
CA GLN A 137 -9.00 32.44 -6.24
C GLN A 137 -10.06 31.72 -5.38
N THR A 138 -11.09 31.23 -6.05
CA THR A 138 -12.19 30.50 -5.40
C THR A 138 -12.18 29.03 -5.78
N LEU A 139 -12.68 28.18 -4.88
CA LEU A 139 -12.90 26.77 -5.14
C LEU A 139 -14.38 26.45 -4.92
N SER A 140 -15.05 25.96 -5.91
CA SER A 140 -16.37 25.33 -5.80
C SER A 140 -16.22 23.81 -5.72
N TYR A 141 -17.25 23.13 -5.24
CA TYR A 141 -17.15 21.70 -4.94
C TYR A 141 -18.23 20.91 -5.69
N HIS A 142 -17.87 19.74 -6.19
CA HIS A 142 -18.85 18.81 -6.71
C HIS A 142 -19.77 18.32 -5.57
N SER A 143 -21.01 18.00 -5.89
CA SER A 143 -22.04 17.60 -4.91
C SER A 143 -21.73 16.35 -4.09
N THR A 144 -20.70 15.59 -4.44
CA THR A 144 -20.16 14.46 -3.66
C THR A 144 -19.54 14.94 -2.35
N TYR A 145 -18.96 16.13 -2.32
CA TYR A 145 -18.41 16.74 -1.10
C TYR A 145 -19.54 17.29 -0.24
N LYS A 146 -19.54 16.95 1.04
CA LYS A 146 -20.54 17.34 2.03
C LYS A 146 -19.89 18.08 3.17
N PHE A 147 -20.38 19.29 3.45
CA PHE A 147 -19.84 20.15 4.49
C PHE A 147 -20.87 20.44 5.56
N PRO A 148 -20.44 20.88 6.76
CA PRO A 148 -21.35 21.23 7.85
C PRO A 148 -22.44 22.23 7.43
N GLY A 149 -23.69 21.93 7.80
CA GLY A 149 -24.81 22.76 7.44
C GLY A 149 -25.19 22.75 5.95
N GLY A 150 -24.56 21.89 5.14
CA GLY A 150 -24.82 21.83 3.70
C GLY A 150 -24.29 23.05 2.92
N THR A 151 -23.37 23.83 3.51
CA THR A 151 -22.80 25.04 2.91
C THR A 151 -21.34 24.78 2.55
N ASP A 152 -20.99 25.01 1.28
CA ASP A 152 -19.62 24.91 0.81
C ASP A 152 -18.72 25.94 1.51
N PRO A 153 -17.52 25.54 1.96
CA PRO A 153 -16.61 26.47 2.60
C PRO A 153 -15.99 27.44 1.58
N THR A 154 -15.75 28.67 2.06
CA THR A 154 -15.00 29.66 1.29
C THR A 154 -13.55 29.63 1.70
N LEU A 155 -12.63 29.59 0.73
CA LEU A 155 -11.19 29.60 0.97
C LEU A 155 -10.71 30.97 1.48
N THR A 156 -9.57 30.96 2.14
CA THR A 156 -8.79 32.17 2.41
C THR A 156 -8.30 32.76 1.09
N THR A 157 -8.55 34.05 0.86
CA THR A 157 -8.27 34.71 -0.42
C THR A 157 -6.94 35.46 -0.46
N THR A 158 -6.21 35.50 0.65
CA THR A 158 -4.89 36.15 0.73
C THR A 158 -3.89 35.43 -0.17
N ALA A 159 -3.08 36.19 -0.90
CA ALA A 159 -2.00 35.62 -1.73
C ALA A 159 -1.10 34.66 -0.93
N SER A 160 -0.75 33.53 -1.53
CA SER A 160 0.09 32.49 -0.95
C SER A 160 -0.43 31.87 0.36
N SER A 161 -1.69 32.16 0.77
CA SER A 161 -2.32 31.48 1.90
C SER A 161 -2.57 30.01 1.61
N LYS A 162 -2.70 29.22 2.67
CA LYS A 162 -3.00 27.79 2.57
C LYS A 162 -4.20 27.44 3.45
N ASP A 163 -5.07 26.63 2.89
CA ASP A 163 -6.18 26.01 3.60
C ASP A 163 -6.04 24.49 3.54
N VAL A 164 -6.52 23.79 4.56
CA VAL A 164 -6.48 22.33 4.64
C VAL A 164 -7.89 21.79 4.77
N LEU A 165 -8.31 21.00 3.79
CA LEU A 165 -9.57 20.28 3.83
C LEU A 165 -9.30 18.82 4.26
N ALA A 166 -10.10 18.35 5.19
CA ALA A 166 -10.05 16.96 5.65
C ALA A 166 -11.40 16.29 5.39
N PHE A 167 -11.36 15.09 4.84
CA PHE A 167 -12.54 14.33 4.46
C PHE A 167 -12.51 12.92 5.02
N VAL A 168 -13.70 12.39 5.33
CA VAL A 168 -13.94 10.96 5.53
C VAL A 168 -14.93 10.51 4.46
N SER A 169 -14.68 9.37 3.83
CA SER A 169 -15.55 8.81 2.79
C SER A 169 -16.43 7.68 3.33
N ASP A 170 -17.69 7.63 2.89
CA ASP A 170 -18.57 6.46 3.06
C ASP A 170 -18.60 5.56 1.80
N GLY A 171 -17.74 5.85 0.81
CA GLY A 171 -17.69 5.16 -0.48
C GLY A 171 -18.57 5.82 -1.55
N THR A 172 -19.42 6.78 -1.17
CA THR A 172 -20.32 7.53 -2.07
C THR A 172 -20.15 9.03 -1.92
N SER A 173 -20.02 9.48 -0.69
CA SER A 173 -19.88 10.90 -0.31
C SER A 173 -18.60 11.12 0.48
N MET A 174 -18.08 12.34 0.39
CA MET A 174 -16.93 12.85 1.10
C MET A 174 -17.37 13.88 2.13
N TYR A 175 -17.41 13.50 3.40
CA TYR A 175 -17.79 14.39 4.50
C TYR A 175 -16.59 15.14 5.01
N GLY A 176 -16.56 16.45 4.87
CA GLY A 176 -15.38 17.25 5.10
C GLY A 176 -15.57 18.47 5.97
N ASN A 177 -14.43 18.97 6.40
CA ASN A 177 -14.28 20.25 7.07
C ASN A 177 -13.01 20.94 6.58
N ILE A 178 -12.85 22.23 6.89
CA ILE A 178 -11.73 23.06 6.46
C ILE A 178 -11.07 23.76 7.64
N LEU A 179 -9.73 23.83 7.58
CA LEU A 179 -8.91 24.72 8.39
C LEU A 179 -8.41 25.85 7.49
N LEU A 180 -8.73 27.08 7.83
CA LEU A 180 -8.40 28.25 7.04
C LEU A 180 -7.10 28.90 7.50
N ASP A 181 -6.37 29.50 6.55
CA ASP A 181 -5.18 30.34 6.77
C ASP A 181 -4.13 29.67 7.66
N VAL A 182 -3.81 28.43 7.34
CA VAL A 182 -2.81 27.61 8.06
C VAL A 182 -1.42 28.16 7.74
N LYS A 183 -0.69 28.63 8.78
CA LYS A 183 0.65 29.25 8.69
C LYS A 183 1.68 28.45 9.47
#